data_9784d0dc38ffe8978b56bb8c5eb0d2a5
#
_entry.id   9784d0dc38ffe8978b56bb8c5eb0d2a5
#
_cell.length_a   1.000
_cell.length_b   1.000
_cell.length_c   1.000
_cell.angle_alpha   90.00
_cell.angle_beta   90.00
_cell.angle_gamma   90.00
#
_symmetry.space_group_name_H-M   'P 1'
#
loop_
_entity.id
_entity.type
_entity.pdbx_description
1 polymer ?
#
loop_
_entity_poly.entity_id
_entity_poly.type
_entity_poly.pdbx_seq_one_letter_code
_entity_poly.pdbx_strand_id
1 'polypeptide(L)'
;CGVGNFFGMLPESMSESKLYGVELDSITGRIARQLYPNARIEVNGFEKTQYPDGVFDLAIGNVPFGNYRVSDRPYDRHNLLIHDYFFAKTIDKVRVGGIIAFITSNGISGGTMDKKDTHAREYMARRCDLLGAVRLPNTTFRANAGTDIAMDIVFLQKREVPRMQGEPLPEWVETDLLRTNTYTDKDGRERHDHVT
;
A
#
# COMPACT_ATOMS: atom_id res chain seq x y z
N CYS A 1 3.59 10.27 4.29
CA CYS A 1 2.65 11.25 3.69
C CYS A 1 3.36 12.21 2.72
N GLY A 2 4.68 12.10 2.64
CA GLY A 2 5.45 13.04 1.85
C GLY A 2 5.27 14.46 2.37
N VAL A 3 5.34 15.42 1.47
CA VAL A 3 5.06 16.84 1.77
C VAL A 3 3.56 17.15 1.85
N GLY A 4 2.69 16.11 1.79
CA GLY A 4 1.23 16.27 1.90
C GLY A 4 0.50 16.43 0.56
N ASN A 5 1.04 15.90 -0.54
CA ASN A 5 0.43 16.03 -1.87
C ASN A 5 -1.05 15.59 -1.90
N PHE A 6 -1.40 14.51 -1.19
CA PHE A 6 -2.79 14.07 -1.11
C PHE A 6 -3.69 15.06 -0.35
N PHE A 7 -3.16 15.80 0.62
CA PHE A 7 -3.92 16.82 1.32
C PHE A 7 -4.25 17.99 0.39
N GLY A 8 -3.28 18.40 -0.47
CA GLY A 8 -3.49 19.45 -1.45
C GLY A 8 -4.46 19.11 -2.58
N MET A 9 -4.77 17.82 -2.75
CA MET A 9 -5.72 17.34 -3.76
C MET A 9 -7.11 17.04 -3.19
N LEU A 10 -7.35 17.40 -1.91
CA LEU A 10 -8.62 17.13 -1.25
C LEU A 10 -9.75 17.89 -1.95
N PRO A 11 -10.84 17.22 -2.36
CA PRO A 11 -11.97 17.90 -2.99
C PRO A 11 -12.72 18.78 -1.99
N GLU A 12 -13.40 19.82 -2.46
CA GLU A 12 -14.15 20.76 -1.62
C GLU A 12 -15.16 20.08 -0.69
N SER A 13 -15.81 19.02 -1.20
CA SER A 13 -16.75 18.19 -0.40
C SER A 13 -16.12 17.51 0.83
N MET A 14 -14.79 17.49 0.91
CA MET A 14 -14.02 16.90 2.03
C MET A 14 -13.22 17.96 2.80
N SER A 15 -13.46 19.26 2.58
CA SER A 15 -12.71 20.36 3.22
C SER A 15 -12.73 20.32 4.76
N GLU A 16 -13.81 19.83 5.35
CA GLU A 16 -13.97 19.69 6.80
C GLU A 16 -13.33 18.41 7.38
N SER A 17 -12.65 17.60 6.55
CA SER A 17 -12.03 16.36 7.01
C SER A 17 -10.89 16.63 7.97
N LYS A 18 -10.78 15.79 9.00
CA LYS A 18 -9.62 15.78 9.91
C LYS A 18 -8.48 15.02 9.26
N LEU A 19 -7.39 15.74 8.97
CA LEU A 19 -6.25 15.21 8.24
C LEU A 19 -5.18 14.66 9.18
N TYR A 20 -4.71 13.46 8.90
CA TYR A 20 -3.63 12.80 9.62
C TYR A 20 -2.56 12.36 8.63
N GLY A 21 -1.31 12.56 8.95
CA GLY A 21 -0.17 12.15 8.14
C GLY A 21 0.90 11.47 8.97
N VAL A 22 1.55 10.49 8.38
CA VAL A 22 2.75 9.86 8.95
C VAL A 22 3.87 9.98 7.93
N GLU A 23 5.00 10.49 8.35
CA GLU A 23 6.17 10.66 7.49
C GLU A 23 7.44 10.29 8.25
N LEU A 24 8.24 9.41 7.66
CA LEU A 24 9.48 8.93 8.28
C LEU A 24 10.60 10.00 8.17
N ASP A 25 10.71 10.64 7.02
CA ASP A 25 11.73 11.65 6.77
C ASP A 25 11.43 12.95 7.52
N SER A 26 12.38 13.38 8.32
CA SER A 26 12.21 14.53 9.20
C SER A 26 12.10 15.87 8.47
N ILE A 27 12.76 16.02 7.34
CA ILE A 27 12.73 17.26 6.54
C ILE A 27 11.38 17.34 5.85
N THR A 28 11.01 16.29 5.14
CA THR A 28 9.72 16.17 4.42
C THR A 28 8.54 16.33 5.35
N GLY A 29 8.57 15.69 6.52
CA GLY A 29 7.50 15.80 7.51
C GLY A 29 7.38 17.21 8.12
N ARG A 30 8.49 17.91 8.30
CA ARG A 30 8.49 19.31 8.74
C ARG A 30 7.91 20.24 7.68
N ILE A 31 8.22 20.01 6.40
CA ILE A 31 7.64 20.76 5.29
C ILE A 31 6.11 20.55 5.28
N ALA A 32 5.67 19.31 5.38
CA ALA A 32 4.24 18.99 5.43
C ALA A 32 3.51 19.70 6.58
N ARG A 33 4.10 19.76 7.77
CA ARG A 33 3.54 20.51 8.92
C ARG A 33 3.39 21.99 8.66
N GLN A 34 4.31 22.60 7.90
CA GLN A 34 4.24 24.04 7.56
C GLN A 34 3.16 24.29 6.48
N LEU A 35 3.05 23.39 5.50
CA LEU A 35 2.05 23.51 4.43
C LEU A 35 0.63 23.25 4.93
N TYR A 36 0.47 22.33 5.88
CA TYR A 36 -0.84 21.88 6.40
C TYR A 36 -0.91 21.99 7.93
N PRO A 37 -0.94 23.22 8.49
CA PRO A 37 -0.88 23.43 9.94
C PRO A 37 -2.06 22.85 10.71
N ASN A 38 -3.20 22.64 10.04
CA ASN A 38 -4.39 22.00 10.61
C ASN A 38 -4.36 20.48 10.57
N ALA A 39 -3.40 19.87 9.86
CA ALA A 39 -3.25 18.42 9.82
C ALA A 39 -2.40 17.93 11.00
N ARG A 40 -2.73 16.77 11.52
CA ARG A 40 -1.92 16.07 12.54
C ARG A 40 -0.89 15.21 11.86
N ILE A 41 0.35 15.71 11.76
CA ILE A 41 1.45 15.01 11.08
C ILE A 41 2.43 14.47 12.12
N GLU A 42 2.56 13.14 12.17
CA GLU A 42 3.58 12.45 12.95
C GLU A 42 4.83 12.24 12.09
N VAL A 43 5.97 12.77 12.58
CA VAL A 43 7.28 12.54 11.96
C VAL A 43 7.91 11.35 12.66
N ASN A 44 7.57 10.16 12.18
CA ASN A 44 7.95 8.89 12.79
C ASN A 44 7.73 7.73 11.81
N GLY A 45 8.29 6.55 12.12
CA GLY A 45 7.95 5.33 11.39
C GLY A 45 6.50 4.90 11.65
N PHE A 46 5.84 4.34 10.64
CA PHE A 46 4.45 3.90 10.77
C PHE A 46 4.29 2.81 11.84
N GLU A 47 5.31 1.99 12.04
CA GLU A 47 5.37 0.95 13.09
C GLU A 47 5.28 1.51 14.52
N LYS A 48 5.64 2.79 14.70
CA LYS A 48 5.63 3.46 16.03
C LYS A 48 4.34 4.25 16.29
N THR A 49 3.47 4.37 15.29
CA THR A 49 2.20 5.10 15.48
C THR A 49 1.21 4.29 16.35
N GLN A 50 0.44 5.00 17.15
CA GLN A 50 -0.49 4.42 18.12
C GLN A 50 -1.94 4.88 17.88
N TYR A 51 -2.37 4.97 16.64
CA TYR A 51 -3.75 5.27 16.34
C TYR A 51 -4.68 4.15 16.83
N PRO A 52 -5.84 4.49 17.40
CA PRO A 52 -6.87 3.50 17.73
C PRO A 52 -7.32 2.73 16.49
N ASP A 53 -7.80 1.51 16.68
CA ASP A 53 -8.40 0.74 15.60
C ASP A 53 -9.74 1.35 15.19
N GLY A 54 -10.05 1.28 13.91
CA GLY A 54 -11.32 1.74 13.36
C GLY A 54 -11.55 3.25 13.43
N VAL A 55 -10.51 4.07 13.51
CA VAL A 55 -10.64 5.53 13.69
C VAL A 55 -10.76 6.30 12.37
N PHE A 56 -10.25 5.74 11.26
CA PHE A 56 -10.20 6.45 9.98
C PHE A 56 -11.29 6.00 9.01
N ASP A 57 -11.89 6.97 8.32
CA ASP A 57 -12.84 6.73 7.23
C ASP A 57 -12.13 6.35 5.94
N LEU A 58 -11.00 6.98 5.68
CA LEU A 58 -10.19 6.83 4.46
C LEU A 58 -8.71 6.81 4.83
N ALA A 59 -7.99 5.86 4.26
CA ALA A 59 -6.53 5.86 4.21
C ALA A 59 -6.07 5.90 2.76
N ILE A 60 -5.21 6.88 2.44
CA ILE A 60 -4.67 7.07 1.10
C ILE A 60 -3.17 7.27 1.17
N GLY A 61 -2.42 6.70 0.24
CA GLY A 61 -0.98 6.89 0.21
C GLY A 61 -0.27 6.11 -0.89
N ASN A 62 0.97 6.52 -1.13
CA ASN A 62 1.95 5.74 -1.85
C ASN A 62 2.80 5.04 -0.79
N VAL A 63 2.59 3.73 -0.62
CA VAL A 63 3.29 2.97 0.43
C VAL A 63 4.76 2.74 0.06
N PRO A 64 5.68 2.70 1.04
CA PRO A 64 7.04 2.32 0.77
C PRO A 64 7.10 0.90 0.23
N PHE A 65 8.02 0.63 -0.67
CA PHE A 65 8.26 -0.69 -1.24
C PHE A 65 9.72 -1.07 -1.14
N GLY A 66 9.97 -2.36 -1.08
CA GLY A 66 11.30 -2.91 -0.95
C GLY A 66 11.31 -4.29 -0.30
N ASN A 67 12.45 -4.97 -0.42
CA ASN A 67 12.64 -6.30 0.16
C ASN A 67 13.16 -6.21 1.60
N TYR A 68 12.42 -5.50 2.45
CA TYR A 68 12.72 -5.40 3.88
C TYR A 68 11.43 -5.42 4.70
N ARG A 69 11.59 -5.58 6.00
CA ARG A 69 10.51 -5.65 7.00
C ARG A 69 10.77 -4.65 8.11
N VAL A 70 9.71 -4.25 8.78
CA VAL A 70 9.78 -3.50 10.04
C VAL A 70 9.24 -4.36 11.15
N SER A 71 9.70 -4.14 12.38
CA SER A 71 9.17 -4.83 13.54
C SER A 71 8.02 -4.03 14.15
N ASP A 72 6.86 -4.65 14.18
CA ASP A 72 5.67 -4.16 14.87
C ASP A 72 4.95 -5.39 15.47
N ARG A 73 5.06 -5.55 16.77
CA ARG A 73 4.68 -6.77 17.51
C ARG A 73 3.34 -7.41 17.11
N PRO A 74 2.25 -6.65 16.88
CA PRO A 74 0.97 -7.23 16.44
C PRO A 74 1.04 -7.94 15.07
N TYR A 75 1.97 -7.51 14.20
CA TYR A 75 2.08 -7.94 12.79
C TYR A 75 3.28 -8.84 12.52
N ASP A 76 4.27 -8.90 13.43
CA ASP A 76 5.53 -9.66 13.25
C ASP A 76 5.30 -11.12 12.89
N ARG A 77 4.26 -11.75 13.46
CA ARG A 77 3.87 -13.14 13.16
C ARG A 77 3.52 -13.41 11.70
N HIS A 78 3.14 -12.37 10.95
CA HIS A 78 2.75 -12.48 9.54
C HIS A 78 3.94 -12.35 8.59
N ASN A 79 5.11 -11.96 9.08
CA ASN A 79 6.37 -11.86 8.32
C ASN A 79 6.23 -11.06 7.01
N LEU A 80 5.45 -9.99 7.01
CA LEU A 80 5.09 -9.18 5.85
C LEU A 80 6.25 -8.32 5.38
N LEU A 81 6.39 -8.17 4.06
CA LEU A 81 7.23 -7.11 3.49
C LEU A 81 6.65 -5.74 3.81
N ILE A 82 7.48 -4.69 3.71
CA ILE A 82 7.09 -3.34 4.11
C ILE A 82 5.78 -2.87 3.48
N HIS A 83 5.58 -3.07 2.18
CA HIS A 83 4.36 -2.67 1.49
C HIS A 83 3.13 -3.45 1.98
N ASP A 84 3.26 -4.76 2.21
CA ASP A 84 2.19 -5.63 2.71
C ASP A 84 1.84 -5.31 4.17
N TYR A 85 2.85 -4.98 4.97
CA TYR A 85 2.67 -4.52 6.34
C TYR A 85 1.84 -3.22 6.41
N PHE A 86 2.07 -2.29 5.48
CA PHE A 86 1.28 -1.06 5.43
C PHE A 86 -0.20 -1.35 5.20
N PHE A 87 -0.55 -2.29 4.31
CA PHE A 87 -1.93 -2.74 4.17
C PHE A 87 -2.46 -3.36 5.46
N ALA A 88 -1.73 -4.29 6.06
CA ALA A 88 -2.18 -5.01 7.25
C ALA A 88 -2.49 -4.06 8.42
N LYS A 89 -1.57 -3.15 8.75
CA LYS A 89 -1.78 -2.19 9.83
C LYS A 89 -2.90 -1.20 9.51
N THR A 90 -2.97 -0.71 8.27
CA THR A 90 -4.01 0.24 7.88
C THR A 90 -5.41 -0.37 7.94
N ILE A 91 -5.57 -1.63 7.59
CA ILE A 91 -6.86 -2.34 7.71
C ILE A 91 -7.38 -2.27 9.15
N ASP A 92 -6.53 -2.43 10.15
CA ASP A 92 -6.97 -2.31 11.54
C ASP A 92 -7.37 -0.88 11.88
N LYS A 93 -6.65 0.13 11.36
CA LYS A 93 -6.88 1.55 11.70
C LYS A 93 -8.09 2.15 10.99
N VAL A 94 -8.48 1.62 9.83
CA VAL A 94 -9.69 2.05 9.11
C VAL A 94 -10.92 1.41 9.74
N ARG A 95 -12.02 2.17 9.86
CA ARG A 95 -13.30 1.66 10.38
C ARG A 95 -13.95 0.65 9.43
N VAL A 96 -14.92 -0.08 9.91
CA VAL A 96 -15.81 -0.90 9.08
C VAL A 96 -16.47 -0.03 8.00
N GLY A 97 -16.48 -0.52 6.75
CA GLY A 97 -16.96 0.20 5.58
C GLY A 97 -16.05 1.32 5.09
N GLY A 98 -14.96 1.62 5.82
CA GLY A 98 -13.97 2.61 5.39
C GLY A 98 -13.11 2.11 4.23
N ILE A 99 -12.46 3.04 3.56
CA ILE A 99 -11.75 2.80 2.29
C ILE A 99 -10.24 2.91 2.49
N ILE A 100 -9.50 2.05 1.82
CA ILE A 100 -8.04 2.11 1.68
C ILE A 100 -7.74 2.26 0.19
N ALA A 101 -7.00 3.31 -0.17
CA ALA A 101 -6.58 3.59 -1.55
C ALA A 101 -5.06 3.74 -1.57
N PHE A 102 -4.34 2.67 -1.88
CA PHE A 102 -2.88 2.66 -1.86
C PHE A 102 -2.27 2.46 -3.24
N ILE A 103 -1.21 3.23 -3.50
CA ILE A 103 -0.28 2.96 -4.59
C ILE A 103 0.79 2.02 -4.04
N THR A 104 0.94 0.86 -4.68
CA THR A 104 1.95 -0.16 -4.34
C THR A 104 2.75 -0.54 -5.57
N SER A 105 3.96 -1.03 -5.35
CA SER A 105 4.85 -1.45 -6.44
C SER A 105 4.48 -2.84 -6.94
N ASN A 106 4.65 -3.03 -8.24
CA ASN A 106 4.72 -4.32 -8.92
C ASN A 106 6.16 -4.67 -9.30
N GLY A 107 7.12 -4.35 -8.44
CA GLY A 107 8.56 -4.44 -8.76
C GLY A 107 9.15 -5.84 -8.74
N ILE A 108 10.46 -5.88 -8.99
CA ILE A 108 11.33 -7.06 -9.20
C ILE A 108 11.18 -8.20 -8.16
N SER A 109 10.68 -7.92 -6.98
CA SER A 109 10.43 -8.92 -5.92
C SER A 109 8.99 -9.42 -5.89
N GLY A 110 8.19 -9.10 -6.90
CA GLY A 110 6.74 -9.28 -6.90
C GLY A 110 6.08 -8.23 -6.01
N GLY A 111 5.20 -7.42 -6.58
CA GLY A 111 4.38 -6.48 -5.82
C GLY A 111 3.30 -7.20 -5.02
N THR A 112 2.56 -6.45 -4.23
CA THR A 112 1.46 -6.99 -3.41
C THR A 112 0.46 -7.81 -4.25
N MET A 113 0.13 -7.35 -5.48
CA MET A 113 -0.89 -7.96 -6.32
C MET A 113 -0.38 -9.10 -7.21
N ASP A 114 0.88 -9.10 -7.62
CA ASP A 114 1.43 -10.05 -8.61
C ASP A 114 2.32 -11.14 -8.00
N LYS A 115 2.57 -11.08 -6.72
CA LYS A 115 3.45 -12.03 -6.06
C LYS A 115 2.83 -13.43 -6.09
N LYS A 116 3.62 -14.45 -6.44
CA LYS A 116 3.19 -15.85 -6.39
C LYS A 116 2.75 -16.28 -4.99
N ASP A 117 3.40 -15.73 -3.95
CA ASP A 117 3.01 -15.92 -2.57
C ASP A 117 1.72 -15.12 -2.29
N THR A 118 0.64 -15.81 -1.95
CA THR A 118 -0.70 -15.26 -1.73
C THR A 118 -0.90 -14.68 -0.33
N HIS A 119 0.02 -14.90 0.60
CA HIS A 119 -0.17 -14.66 2.03
C HIS A 119 -0.69 -13.24 2.36
N ALA A 120 -0.13 -12.21 1.75
CA ALA A 120 -0.58 -10.83 1.97
C ALA A 120 -1.98 -10.58 1.38
N ARG A 121 -2.25 -11.11 0.16
CA ARG A 121 -3.57 -11.00 -0.46
C ARG A 121 -4.64 -11.76 0.31
N GLU A 122 -4.33 -12.95 0.83
CA GLU A 122 -5.23 -13.67 1.74
C GLU A 122 -5.55 -12.87 3.00
N TYR A 123 -4.52 -12.26 3.61
CA TYR A 123 -4.71 -11.41 4.79
C TYR A 123 -5.69 -10.27 4.50
N MET A 124 -5.53 -9.59 3.37
CA MET A 124 -6.41 -8.51 2.92
C MET A 124 -7.81 -9.03 2.58
N ALA A 125 -7.90 -10.12 1.78
CA ALA A 125 -9.17 -10.67 1.31
C ALA A 125 -10.07 -11.17 2.44
N ARG A 126 -9.50 -11.66 3.53
CA ARG A 126 -10.29 -12.04 4.71
C ARG A 126 -10.94 -10.84 5.38
N ARG A 127 -10.34 -9.66 5.32
CA ARG A 127 -10.76 -8.46 6.06
C ARG A 127 -11.39 -7.38 5.21
N CYS A 128 -11.16 -7.42 3.91
CA CYS A 128 -11.59 -6.40 2.97
C CYS A 128 -12.22 -7.03 1.72
N ASP A 129 -13.03 -6.23 1.05
CA ASP A 129 -13.44 -6.45 -0.32
C ASP A 129 -12.57 -5.58 -1.24
N LEU A 130 -12.11 -6.14 -2.35
CA LEU A 130 -11.43 -5.40 -3.40
C LEU A 130 -12.49 -4.67 -4.22
N LEU A 131 -12.48 -3.34 -4.18
CA LEU A 131 -13.35 -2.50 -5.00
C LEU A 131 -12.84 -2.37 -6.43
N GLY A 132 -11.53 -2.45 -6.59
CA GLY A 132 -10.85 -2.40 -7.88
C GLY A 132 -9.36 -2.21 -7.73
N ALA A 133 -8.64 -2.46 -8.82
CA ALA A 133 -7.22 -2.17 -8.95
C ALA A 133 -6.94 -1.59 -10.33
N VAL A 134 -5.99 -0.66 -10.40
CA VAL A 134 -5.57 -0.02 -11.65
C VAL A 134 -4.07 -0.16 -11.78
N ARG A 135 -3.61 -0.87 -12.81
CA ARG A 135 -2.19 -0.94 -13.16
C ARG A 135 -1.77 0.30 -13.91
N LEU A 136 -0.78 0.99 -13.39
CA LEU A 136 -0.19 2.16 -14.01
C LEU A 136 0.96 1.74 -14.95
N PRO A 137 1.13 2.43 -16.09
CA PRO A 137 2.30 2.23 -16.94
C PRO A 137 3.61 2.40 -16.16
N ASN A 138 4.63 1.63 -16.49
CA ASN A 138 5.95 1.72 -15.83
C ASN A 138 6.61 3.11 -15.98
N THR A 139 6.16 3.91 -16.94
CA THR A 139 6.67 5.27 -17.19
C THR A 139 6.01 6.34 -16.31
N THR A 140 4.94 5.99 -15.57
CA THR A 140 4.13 6.95 -14.81
C THR A 140 4.95 7.80 -13.84
N PHE A 141 5.94 7.21 -13.17
CA PHE A 141 6.76 7.90 -12.18
C PHE A 141 8.18 8.25 -12.68
N ARG A 142 8.47 8.02 -13.96
CA ARG A 142 9.79 8.32 -14.55
C ARG A 142 10.20 9.77 -14.36
N ALA A 143 9.31 10.71 -14.64
CA ALA A 143 9.61 12.14 -14.54
C ALA A 143 9.74 12.63 -13.09
N ASN A 144 8.98 12.05 -12.15
CA ASN A 144 8.88 12.54 -10.79
C ASN A 144 9.76 11.79 -9.79
N ALA A 145 10.03 10.50 -10.04
CA ALA A 145 10.80 9.65 -9.14
C ALA A 145 11.96 8.92 -9.81
N GLY A 146 12.19 9.11 -11.11
CA GLY A 146 13.30 8.48 -11.85
C GLY A 146 13.23 6.96 -11.89
N THR A 147 12.05 6.37 -11.75
CA THR A 147 11.84 4.92 -11.72
C THR A 147 10.94 4.45 -12.85
N ASP A 148 11.26 3.30 -13.42
CA ASP A 148 10.51 2.61 -14.48
C ASP A 148 9.77 1.38 -13.92
N ILE A 149 9.31 1.43 -12.70
CA ILE A 149 8.60 0.33 -12.05
C ILE A 149 7.10 0.49 -12.29
N ALA A 150 6.44 -0.58 -12.73
CA ALA A 150 4.98 -0.63 -12.77
C ALA A 150 4.43 -0.55 -11.35
N MET A 151 3.33 0.16 -11.18
CA MET A 151 2.66 0.34 -9.89
C MET A 151 1.18 0.04 -10.04
N ASP A 152 0.57 -0.39 -8.94
CA ASP A 152 -0.85 -0.63 -8.85
C ASP A 152 -1.48 0.35 -7.88
N ILE A 153 -2.63 0.92 -8.26
CA ILE A 153 -3.53 1.59 -7.31
C ILE A 153 -4.54 0.54 -6.88
N VAL A 154 -4.59 0.24 -5.59
CA VAL A 154 -5.46 -0.78 -5.02
C VAL A 154 -6.50 -0.11 -4.13
N PHE A 155 -7.78 -0.39 -4.37
CA PHE A 155 -8.90 0.11 -3.59
C PHE A 155 -9.56 -1.03 -2.81
N LEU A 156 -9.50 -0.93 -1.48
CA LEU A 156 -10.10 -1.92 -0.58
C LEU A 156 -11.16 -1.25 0.29
N GLN A 157 -12.23 -1.98 0.61
CA GLN A 157 -13.19 -1.59 1.63
C GLN A 157 -13.17 -2.59 2.78
N LYS A 158 -13.01 -2.08 4.02
CA LYS A 158 -13.01 -2.93 5.21
C LYS A 158 -14.38 -3.53 5.44
N ARG A 159 -14.42 -4.85 5.56
CA ARG A 159 -15.64 -5.62 5.83
C ARG A 159 -16.10 -5.47 7.26
N GLU A 160 -17.41 -5.55 7.47
CA GLU A 160 -18.01 -5.63 8.80
C GLU A 160 -17.66 -6.98 9.46
N VAL A 161 -17.81 -8.06 8.72
CA VAL A 161 -17.51 -9.41 9.19
C VAL A 161 -16.34 -9.97 8.35
N PRO A 162 -15.18 -10.21 8.96
CA PRO A 162 -14.08 -10.87 8.27
C PRO A 162 -14.47 -12.30 7.82
N ARG A 163 -13.92 -12.74 6.69
CA ARG A 163 -14.08 -14.14 6.25
C ARG A 163 -13.35 -15.07 7.20
N MET A 164 -14.05 -16.12 7.62
CA MET A 164 -13.50 -17.13 8.53
C MET A 164 -12.43 -17.98 7.86
N GLN A 165 -11.61 -18.63 8.66
CA GLN A 165 -10.67 -19.61 8.14
C GLN A 165 -11.43 -20.80 7.53
N GLY A 166 -11.06 -21.17 6.29
CA GLY A 166 -11.76 -22.23 5.53
C GLY A 166 -12.86 -21.73 4.61
N GLU A 167 -13.31 -20.48 4.74
CA GLU A 167 -14.19 -19.88 3.73
C GLU A 167 -13.42 -19.61 2.42
N PRO A 168 -14.08 -19.78 1.25
CA PRO A 168 -13.46 -19.51 -0.03
C PRO A 168 -13.05 -18.04 -0.12
N LEU A 169 -11.87 -17.82 -0.66
CA LEU A 169 -11.36 -16.48 -0.93
C LEU A 169 -11.73 -16.04 -2.34
N PRO A 170 -11.82 -14.71 -2.60
CA PRO A 170 -12.05 -14.20 -3.94
C PRO A 170 -10.95 -14.59 -4.91
N GLU A 171 -11.26 -14.69 -6.20
CA GLU A 171 -10.33 -15.07 -7.28
C GLU A 171 -9.09 -14.18 -7.36
N TRP A 172 -9.21 -12.90 -7.01
CA TRP A 172 -8.07 -11.96 -7.06
C TRP A 172 -6.93 -12.29 -6.07
N VAL A 173 -7.13 -13.22 -5.16
CA VAL A 173 -6.08 -13.70 -4.26
C VAL A 173 -5.06 -14.54 -5.00
N GLU A 174 -5.51 -15.35 -5.96
CA GLU A 174 -4.66 -16.17 -6.81
C GLU A 174 -4.13 -15.35 -7.99
N THR A 175 -3.01 -15.78 -8.54
CA THR A 175 -2.42 -15.18 -9.75
C THR A 175 -2.13 -16.27 -10.76
N ASP A 176 -2.50 -16.01 -12.01
CA ASP A 176 -2.17 -16.87 -13.13
C ASP A 176 -0.99 -16.30 -13.92
N LEU A 177 -0.09 -17.19 -14.34
CA LEU A 177 1.01 -16.81 -15.21
C LEU A 177 0.48 -16.55 -16.63
N LEU A 178 0.42 -15.28 -17.05
CA LEU A 178 -0.02 -14.90 -18.39
C LEU A 178 1.06 -15.16 -19.44
N ARG A 179 2.30 -14.82 -19.12
CA ARG A 179 3.45 -15.03 -20.01
C ARG A 179 4.78 -14.94 -19.27
N THR A 180 5.81 -15.51 -19.87
CA THR A 180 7.20 -15.31 -19.47
C THR A 180 7.91 -14.53 -20.56
N ASN A 181 8.51 -13.41 -20.22
CA ASN A 181 9.41 -12.67 -21.09
C ASN A 181 10.85 -13.07 -20.74
N THR A 182 11.63 -13.46 -21.74
CA THR A 182 13.06 -13.74 -21.57
C THR A 182 13.87 -12.58 -22.12
N TYR A 183 14.83 -12.08 -21.37
CA TYR A 183 15.75 -11.03 -21.80
C TYR A 183 17.16 -11.29 -21.23
N THR A 184 18.16 -10.68 -21.82
CA THR A 184 19.53 -10.76 -21.33
C THR A 184 19.84 -9.48 -20.55
N ASP A 185 20.28 -9.62 -19.30
CA ASP A 185 20.67 -8.48 -18.47
C ASP A 185 22.03 -7.88 -18.93
N LYS A 186 22.41 -6.76 -18.32
CA LYS A 186 23.67 -6.04 -18.62
C LYS A 186 24.94 -6.89 -18.36
N ASP A 187 24.82 -7.94 -17.58
CA ASP A 187 25.92 -8.87 -17.25
C ASP A 187 25.94 -10.09 -18.18
N GLY A 188 25.10 -10.10 -19.23
CA GLY A 188 25.01 -11.18 -20.22
C GLY A 188 24.25 -12.42 -19.74
N ARG A 189 23.52 -12.33 -18.62
CA ARG A 189 22.75 -13.43 -18.05
C ARG A 189 21.32 -13.41 -18.55
N GLU A 190 20.81 -14.57 -18.90
CA GLU A 190 19.40 -14.74 -19.23
C GLU A 190 18.53 -14.56 -17.98
N ARG A 191 17.49 -13.73 -18.10
CA ARG A 191 16.50 -13.43 -17.07
C ARG A 191 15.10 -13.70 -17.60
N HIS A 192 14.22 -14.05 -16.69
CA HIS A 192 12.83 -14.33 -17.00
C HIS A 192 11.93 -13.44 -16.16
N ASP A 193 11.11 -12.63 -16.82
CA ASP A 193 10.03 -11.88 -16.16
C ASP A 193 8.72 -12.64 -16.36
N HIS A 194 8.07 -12.93 -15.24
CA HIS A 194 6.75 -13.54 -15.24
C HIS A 194 5.70 -12.43 -15.15
N VAL A 195 4.81 -12.39 -16.13
CA VAL A 195 3.64 -11.50 -16.12
C VAL A 195 2.46 -12.30 -15.62
N THR A 196 1.90 -11.88 -14.52
CA THR A 196 0.74 -12.48 -13.85
C THR A 196 -0.45 -11.54 -13.88
#